data_d78a2db7b29277c1818126c7a1cde44e
#
_entry.id   d78a2db7b29277c1818126c7a1cde44e
#
_cell.length_a   1.000
_cell.length_b   1.000
_cell.length_c   1.000
_cell.angle_alpha   90.00
_cell.angle_beta   90.00
_cell.angle_gamma   90.00
#
_symmetry.space_group_name_H-M   'P 1'
#
loop_
_entity.id
_entity.type
_entity.pdbx_description
1 polymer ?
#
loop_
_entity_poly.entity_id
_entity_poly.type
_entity_poly.pdbx_seq_one_letter_code
_entity_poly.pdbx_strand_id
1 'polypeptide(L)'
;GCFGQLHRALARSLSVPGAMALAGIGFEPLATRPRQLRYRPPSRFPAVLRDLAFSVPGLTPARDVIEAISGAGEVILRTVELFDEYHGSQVEAGRKGLAFRLVFLSDQRTLTGEEVAGAEGRIADMVRDRFSARLRE
;
A
#
# COMPACT_ATOMS: atom_id res chain seq x y z
N GLY A 1 -13.83 -18.06 -12.80
CA GLY A 1 -12.85 -17.30 -13.55
C GLY A 1 -11.64 -18.16 -13.92
N CYS A 2 -10.87 -17.68 -14.86
CA CYS A 2 -9.60 -18.27 -15.26
C CYS A 2 -8.57 -17.16 -15.44
N PHE A 3 -7.30 -17.47 -15.26
CA PHE A 3 -6.22 -16.58 -15.64
C PHE A 3 -5.02 -17.41 -16.13
N GLY A 4 -4.19 -16.81 -16.95
CA GLY A 4 -2.99 -17.47 -17.47
C GLY A 4 -2.23 -16.59 -18.43
N GLN A 5 -1.06 -17.09 -18.84
CA GLN A 5 -0.25 -16.44 -19.86
C GLN A 5 -0.75 -16.78 -21.25
N LEU A 6 -0.83 -15.77 -22.12
CA LEU A 6 -1.18 -15.97 -23.51
C LEU A 6 -0.11 -16.81 -24.22
N HIS A 7 -0.56 -17.84 -24.95
CA HIS A 7 0.36 -18.69 -25.69
C HIS A 7 1.13 -17.88 -26.75
N ARG A 8 2.44 -18.14 -26.88
CA ARG A 8 3.34 -17.34 -27.72
C ARG A 8 2.89 -17.26 -29.20
N ALA A 9 2.33 -18.35 -29.76
CA ALA A 9 1.86 -18.35 -31.14
C ALA A 9 0.70 -17.35 -31.32
N LEU A 10 -0.25 -17.30 -30.36
CA LEU A 10 -1.37 -16.38 -30.40
C LEU A 10 -0.93 -14.94 -30.14
N ALA A 11 0.01 -14.71 -29.23
CA ALA A 11 0.59 -13.40 -29.03
C ALA A 11 1.23 -12.83 -30.30
N ARG A 12 1.95 -13.67 -31.07
CA ARG A 12 2.53 -13.27 -32.34
C ARG A 12 1.47 -12.95 -33.40
N SER A 13 0.41 -13.78 -33.52
CA SER A 13 -0.67 -13.52 -34.50
C SER A 13 -1.44 -12.23 -34.20
N LEU A 14 -1.48 -11.83 -32.94
CA LEU A 14 -2.11 -10.59 -32.49
C LEU A 14 -1.12 -9.39 -32.42
N SER A 15 0.13 -9.59 -32.86
CA SER A 15 1.19 -8.56 -32.80
C SER A 15 1.39 -7.96 -31.41
N VAL A 16 1.22 -8.78 -30.36
CA VAL A 16 1.43 -8.35 -28.98
C VAL A 16 2.91 -8.47 -28.61
N PRO A 17 3.59 -7.38 -28.27
CA PRO A 17 4.97 -7.42 -27.85
C PRO A 17 5.13 -7.99 -26.42
N GLY A 18 6.05 -8.95 -26.26
CA GLY A 18 6.38 -9.50 -24.96
C GLY A 18 5.43 -10.58 -24.43
N ALA A 19 5.44 -10.78 -23.10
CA ALA A 19 4.56 -11.72 -22.43
C ALA A 19 3.27 -11.00 -22.00
N MET A 20 2.13 -11.63 -22.26
CA MET A 20 0.82 -11.10 -21.87
C MET A 20 0.12 -12.12 -20.96
N ALA A 21 -0.43 -11.65 -19.88
CA ALA A 21 -1.33 -12.40 -19.02
C ALA A 21 -2.78 -11.97 -19.31
N LEU A 22 -3.69 -12.94 -19.31
CA LEU A 22 -5.13 -12.73 -19.47
C LEU A 22 -5.86 -13.26 -18.26
N ALA A 23 -6.92 -12.56 -17.84
CA ALA A 23 -7.86 -13.03 -16.83
C ALA A 23 -9.29 -12.92 -17.37
N GLY A 24 -10.05 -13.99 -17.22
CA GLY A 24 -11.48 -14.03 -17.51
C GLY A 24 -12.28 -14.19 -16.23
N ILE A 25 -13.22 -13.30 -15.94
CA ILE A 25 -14.06 -13.35 -14.74
C ILE A 25 -15.52 -13.41 -15.17
N GLY A 26 -16.26 -14.39 -14.64
CA GLY A 26 -17.71 -14.45 -14.82
C GLY A 26 -18.37 -13.25 -14.15
N PHE A 27 -19.15 -12.47 -14.90
CA PHE A 27 -19.81 -11.26 -14.39
C PHE A 27 -20.98 -11.58 -13.46
N GLU A 28 -21.75 -12.61 -13.76
CA GLU A 28 -22.96 -12.96 -13.03
C GLU A 28 -22.75 -13.18 -11.52
N PRO A 29 -21.71 -13.95 -11.07
CA PRO A 29 -21.44 -14.09 -9.62
C PRO A 29 -21.02 -12.78 -8.94
N LEU A 30 -20.51 -11.81 -9.70
CA LEU A 30 -20.15 -10.49 -9.17
C LEU A 30 -21.36 -9.58 -9.05
N ALA A 31 -22.28 -9.66 -10.02
CA ALA A 31 -23.50 -8.85 -10.05
C ALA A 31 -24.54 -9.30 -9.00
N THR A 32 -24.60 -10.60 -8.70
CA THR A 32 -25.58 -11.17 -7.79
C THR A 32 -25.18 -11.17 -6.33
N ARG A 33 -23.90 -10.91 -6.00
CA ARG A 33 -23.47 -10.76 -4.59
C ARG A 33 -23.98 -9.45 -4.00
N PRO A 34 -24.86 -9.48 -3.00
CA PRO A 34 -25.31 -8.27 -2.33
C PRO A 34 -24.12 -7.61 -1.64
N ARG A 35 -23.72 -6.44 -2.14
CA ARG A 35 -22.74 -5.61 -1.46
C ARG A 35 -23.45 -4.96 -0.27
N GLN A 36 -23.22 -5.46 0.95
CA GLN A 36 -23.68 -4.78 2.16
C GLN A 36 -22.91 -3.45 2.28
N LEU A 37 -23.49 -2.41 1.75
CA LEU A 37 -23.01 -1.05 1.97
C LEU A 37 -23.32 -0.68 3.42
N ARG A 38 -22.34 -0.77 4.30
CA ARG A 38 -22.44 -0.23 5.65
C ARG A 38 -22.07 1.25 5.59
N TYR A 39 -23.07 2.09 5.75
CA TYR A 39 -22.84 3.52 5.94
C TYR A 39 -22.01 3.71 7.21
N ARG A 40 -20.88 4.40 7.10
CA ARG A 40 -20.12 4.92 8.23
C ARG A 40 -20.20 6.44 8.13
N PRO A 41 -20.76 7.14 9.14
CA PRO A 41 -20.76 8.59 9.12
C PRO A 41 -19.30 9.08 9.07
N PRO A 42 -19.03 10.16 8.31
CA PRO A 42 -17.71 10.76 8.31
C PRO A 42 -17.36 11.28 9.70
N SER A 43 -16.10 11.22 10.08
CA SER A 43 -15.64 11.78 11.34
C SER A 43 -15.90 13.29 11.37
N ARG A 44 -16.25 13.81 12.54
CA ARG A 44 -16.40 15.25 12.78
C ARG A 44 -15.06 15.96 12.99
N PHE A 45 -14.00 15.19 13.19
CA PHE A 45 -12.67 15.73 13.45
C PHE A 45 -11.79 15.61 12.20
N PRO A 46 -10.87 16.56 11.98
CA PRO A 46 -10.01 16.52 10.81
C PRO A 46 -9.01 15.36 10.89
N ALA A 47 -8.77 14.75 9.75
CA ALA A 47 -7.69 13.79 9.57
C ALA A 47 -6.35 14.52 9.41
N VAL A 48 -5.28 13.90 9.89
CA VAL A 48 -3.90 14.35 9.66
C VAL A 48 -3.23 13.37 8.71
N LEU A 49 -2.69 13.89 7.61
CA LEU A 49 -1.96 13.10 6.63
C LEU A 49 -0.46 13.23 6.87
N ARG A 50 0.26 12.11 6.73
CA ARG A 50 1.73 12.06 6.76
C ARG A 50 2.20 11.13 5.65
N ASP A 51 3.23 11.56 4.96
CA ASP A 51 3.87 10.77 3.93
C ASP A 51 5.24 10.30 4.45
N LEU A 52 5.47 8.98 4.39
CA LEU A 52 6.74 8.36 4.77
C LEU A 52 7.33 7.63 3.57
N ALA A 53 8.57 7.90 3.27
CA ALA A 53 9.30 7.22 2.22
C ALA A 53 10.42 6.34 2.82
N PHE A 54 10.47 5.09 2.40
CA PHE A 54 11.47 4.13 2.86
C PHE A 54 12.26 3.57 1.68
N SER A 55 13.55 3.43 1.87
CA SER A 55 14.38 2.55 1.05
C SER A 55 14.41 1.17 1.69
N VAL A 56 13.97 0.14 0.98
CA VAL A 56 13.91 -1.25 1.44
C VAL A 56 14.70 -2.16 0.49
N PRO A 57 15.10 -3.38 0.90
CA PRO A 57 15.65 -4.38 -0.02
C PRO A 57 14.71 -4.61 -1.20
N GLY A 58 15.25 -4.74 -2.42
CA GLY A 58 14.45 -4.80 -3.66
C GLY A 58 13.43 -5.94 -3.72
N LEU A 59 13.67 -7.04 -3.01
CA LEU A 59 12.77 -8.19 -2.94
C LEU A 59 11.66 -8.05 -1.88
N THR A 60 11.68 -7.00 -1.06
CA THR A 60 10.65 -6.79 -0.02
C THR A 60 9.30 -6.49 -0.68
N PRO A 61 8.26 -7.32 -0.48
CA PRO A 61 6.94 -7.02 -1.01
C PRO A 61 6.36 -5.77 -0.32
N ALA A 62 5.82 -4.83 -1.10
CA ALA A 62 5.17 -3.64 -0.54
C ALA A 62 3.99 -4.00 0.37
N ARG A 63 3.28 -5.09 0.05
CA ARG A 63 2.19 -5.62 0.86
C ARG A 63 2.62 -5.96 2.28
N ASP A 64 3.78 -6.57 2.46
CA ASP A 64 4.27 -6.97 3.78
C ASP A 64 4.55 -5.73 4.66
N VAL A 65 5.03 -4.65 4.03
CA VAL A 65 5.25 -3.38 4.72
C VAL A 65 3.92 -2.73 5.11
N ILE A 66 2.92 -2.73 4.20
CA ILE A 66 1.57 -2.22 4.49
C ILE A 66 0.93 -3.00 5.64
N GLU A 67 1.01 -4.34 5.62
CA GLU A 67 0.46 -5.19 6.67
C GLU A 67 1.16 -4.93 8.02
N ALA A 68 2.48 -4.74 8.01
CA ALA A 68 3.23 -4.41 9.22
C ALA A 68 2.83 -3.05 9.80
N ILE A 69 2.74 -2.02 8.97
CA ILE A 69 2.32 -0.68 9.41
C ILE A 69 0.89 -0.72 9.95
N SER A 70 -0.02 -1.38 9.23
CA SER A 70 -1.43 -1.51 9.66
C SER A 70 -1.57 -2.31 10.95
N GLY A 71 -0.68 -3.27 11.19
CA GLY A 71 -0.63 -4.10 12.40
C GLY A 71 0.20 -3.52 13.55
N ALA A 72 0.76 -2.33 13.41
CA ALA A 72 1.62 -1.71 14.44
C ALA A 72 0.87 -1.33 15.74
N GLY A 73 -0.44 -1.51 15.78
CA GLY A 73 -1.26 -1.24 16.98
C GLY A 73 -1.54 0.24 17.24
N GLU A 74 -1.25 1.12 16.29
CA GLU A 74 -1.51 2.55 16.41
C GLU A 74 -3.01 2.83 16.26
N VAL A 75 -3.68 3.09 17.38
CA VAL A 75 -5.14 3.27 17.46
C VAL A 75 -5.62 4.45 16.61
N ILE A 76 -4.79 5.46 16.44
CA ILE A 76 -5.12 6.66 15.66
C ILE A 76 -4.83 6.50 14.16
N LEU A 77 -4.14 5.43 13.73
CA LEU A 77 -3.89 5.14 12.32
C LEU A 77 -5.13 4.55 11.67
N ARG A 78 -5.66 5.20 10.64
CA ARG A 78 -6.86 4.78 9.91
C ARG A 78 -6.57 4.02 8.64
N THR A 79 -5.67 4.56 7.82
CA THR A 79 -5.31 3.96 6.54
C THR A 79 -3.84 4.12 6.26
N VAL A 80 -3.33 3.14 5.52
CA VAL A 80 -1.99 3.12 4.94
C VAL A 80 -2.16 2.89 3.45
N GLU A 81 -1.63 3.78 2.63
CA GLU A 81 -1.70 3.71 1.18
C GLU A 81 -0.30 3.83 0.59
N LEU A 82 0.10 2.84 -0.24
CA LEU A 82 1.29 2.97 -1.07
C LEU A 82 0.90 3.86 -2.27
N PHE A 83 1.54 5.00 -2.41
CA PHE A 83 1.27 5.89 -3.54
C PHE A 83 2.42 5.97 -4.54
N ASP A 84 3.62 5.51 -4.15
CA ASP A 84 4.74 5.46 -5.09
C ASP A 84 5.69 4.29 -4.77
N GLU A 85 6.17 3.64 -5.83
CA GLU A 85 7.24 2.63 -5.80
C GLU A 85 8.23 2.94 -6.92
N TYR A 86 9.48 3.14 -6.57
CA TYR A 86 10.48 3.48 -7.56
C TYR A 86 11.78 2.66 -7.41
N HIS A 87 12.38 2.42 -8.56
CA HIS A 87 13.64 1.72 -8.75
C HIS A 87 14.60 2.63 -9.52
N GLY A 88 15.87 2.49 -9.35
CA GLY A 88 16.86 3.16 -10.20
C GLY A 88 17.89 3.99 -9.45
N SER A 89 18.46 5.00 -10.13
CA SER A 89 19.66 5.73 -9.69
C SER A 89 19.52 6.53 -8.39
N GLN A 90 18.30 6.77 -7.95
CA GLN A 90 18.03 7.47 -6.69
C GLN A 90 17.99 6.54 -5.46
N VAL A 91 18.13 5.24 -5.66
CA VAL A 91 18.14 4.22 -4.60
C VAL A 91 19.40 3.39 -4.74
N GLU A 92 20.00 2.98 -3.63
CA GLU A 92 21.17 2.10 -3.65
C GLU A 92 20.89 0.81 -4.45
N ALA A 93 21.92 0.28 -5.11
CA ALA A 93 21.82 -0.96 -5.86
C ALA A 93 21.26 -2.10 -5.00
N GLY A 94 20.28 -2.84 -5.54
CA GLY A 94 19.60 -3.92 -4.83
C GLY A 94 18.49 -3.48 -3.86
N ARG A 95 18.18 -2.20 -3.82
CA ARG A 95 17.07 -1.65 -3.01
C ARG A 95 16.01 -1.01 -3.90
N LYS A 96 14.85 -0.74 -3.31
CA LYS A 96 13.77 0.04 -3.91
C LYS A 96 13.21 1.06 -2.93
N GLY A 97 12.60 2.11 -3.44
CA GLY A 97 11.86 3.10 -2.67
C GLY A 97 10.38 2.76 -2.60
N LEU A 98 9.79 2.88 -1.42
CA LEU A 98 8.36 2.77 -1.19
C LEU A 98 7.90 4.01 -0.45
N ALA A 99 6.88 4.70 -1.00
CA ALA A 99 6.30 5.88 -0.37
C ALA A 99 4.85 5.60 0.05
N PHE A 100 4.59 5.82 1.33
CA PHE A 100 3.30 5.53 1.96
C PHE A 100 2.66 6.81 2.47
N ARG A 101 1.36 6.93 2.23
CA ARG A 101 0.51 7.93 2.87
C ARG A 101 -0.20 7.30 4.06
N LEU A 102 0.00 7.88 5.22
CA LEU A 102 -0.62 7.51 6.47
C LEU A 102 -1.72 8.52 6.80
N VAL A 103 -2.91 8.02 7.13
CA VAL A 103 -4.02 8.87 7.58
C VAL A 103 -4.27 8.61 9.05
N PHE A 104 -4.03 9.62 9.87
CA PHE A 104 -4.31 9.57 11.30
C PHE A 104 -5.62 10.29 11.62
N LEU A 105 -6.47 9.66 12.41
CA LEU A 105 -7.79 10.18 12.75
C LEU A 105 -8.27 9.62 14.10
N SER A 106 -8.87 10.47 14.92
CA SER A 106 -9.66 10.07 16.08
C SER A 106 -11.14 10.43 15.87
N ASP A 107 -12.04 9.52 16.25
CA ASP A 107 -13.48 9.79 16.21
C ASP A 107 -13.96 10.56 17.47
N GLN A 108 -13.07 10.79 18.44
CA GLN A 108 -13.40 11.40 19.73
C GLN A 108 -12.94 12.84 19.86
N ARG A 109 -11.82 13.21 19.21
CA ARG A 109 -11.22 14.55 19.29
C ARG A 109 -10.26 14.84 18.14
N THR A 110 -9.88 16.09 17.98
CA THR A 110 -8.75 16.47 17.11
C THR A 110 -7.45 15.93 17.69
N LEU A 111 -6.60 15.37 16.83
CA LEU A 111 -5.27 14.91 17.20
C LEU A 111 -4.30 16.08 17.33
N THR A 112 -3.38 15.98 18.28
CA THR A 112 -2.27 16.94 18.39
C THR A 112 -1.11 16.55 17.46
N GLY A 113 -0.27 17.53 17.12
CA GLY A 113 0.93 17.28 16.34
C GLY A 113 1.90 16.29 17.00
N GLU A 114 2.02 16.36 18.34
CA GLU A 114 2.89 15.47 19.11
C GLU A 114 2.42 14.01 19.09
N GLU A 115 1.12 13.79 19.18
CA GLU A 115 0.53 12.44 19.11
C GLU A 115 0.80 11.79 17.75
N VAL A 116 0.60 12.56 16.69
CA VAL A 116 0.85 12.08 15.32
C VAL A 116 2.35 11.83 15.10
N ALA A 117 3.21 12.76 15.51
CA ALA A 117 4.66 12.59 15.40
C ALA A 117 5.18 11.40 16.19
N GLY A 118 4.63 11.15 17.38
CA GLY A 118 4.97 9.98 18.18
C GLY A 118 4.57 8.66 17.52
N ALA A 119 3.36 8.60 16.93
CA ALA A 119 2.90 7.42 16.20
C ALA A 119 3.72 7.19 14.91
N GLU A 120 4.00 8.26 14.18
CA GLU A 120 4.86 8.25 12.99
C GLU A 120 6.26 7.71 13.32
N GLY A 121 6.88 8.19 14.40
CA GLY A 121 8.19 7.72 14.84
C GLY A 121 8.21 6.22 15.16
N ARG A 122 7.21 5.72 15.91
CA ARG A 122 7.10 4.29 16.23
C ARG A 122 6.92 3.43 14.99
N ILE A 123 6.11 3.88 14.04
CA ILE A 123 5.92 3.21 12.75
C ILE A 123 7.24 3.19 11.98
N ALA A 124 7.94 4.31 11.88
CA ALA A 124 9.22 4.41 11.18
C ALA A 124 10.27 3.48 11.79
N ASP A 125 10.38 3.44 13.11
CA ASP A 125 11.31 2.56 13.83
C ASP A 125 10.98 1.09 13.58
N MET A 126 9.71 0.71 13.69
CA MET A 126 9.26 -0.66 13.43
C MET A 126 9.55 -1.11 12.00
N VAL A 127 9.29 -0.25 11.00
CA VAL A 127 9.57 -0.57 9.58
C VAL A 127 11.08 -0.69 9.36
N ARG A 128 11.89 0.21 9.95
CA ARG A 128 13.35 0.15 9.88
C ARG A 128 13.88 -1.16 10.43
N ASP A 129 13.43 -1.56 11.61
CA ASP A 129 13.93 -2.75 12.29
C ASP A 129 13.50 -4.05 11.60
N ARG A 130 12.24 -4.12 11.15
CA ARG A 130 11.67 -5.34 10.57
C ARG A 130 12.12 -5.59 9.13
N PHE A 131 12.31 -4.53 8.34
CA PHE A 131 12.61 -4.65 6.90
C PHE A 131 14.01 -4.14 6.53
N SER A 132 14.88 -3.86 7.51
CA SER A 132 16.17 -3.20 7.26
C SER A 132 15.99 -1.96 6.40
N ALA A 133 14.90 -1.22 6.63
CA ALA A 133 14.53 -0.04 5.89
C ALA A 133 15.36 1.17 6.33
N ARG A 134 15.48 2.15 5.43
CA ARG A 134 16.04 3.48 5.74
C ARG A 134 14.97 4.51 5.40
N LEU A 135 14.64 5.36 6.37
CA LEU A 135 13.77 6.51 6.13
C LEU A 135 14.46 7.47 5.17
N ARG A 136 13.71 8.01 4.22
CA ARG A 136 14.16 9.05 3.30
C ARG A 136 13.44 10.35 3.65
N GLU A 137 14.22 11.41 3.77
CA GLU A 137 13.71 12.77 3.91
C GLU A 137 13.27 13.35 2.57
#